data_6494c34d8f39612e6f781218eb8abb9f
#
_entry.id   6494c34d8f39612e6f781218eb8abb9f
#
_cell.length_a   1.000
_cell.length_b   1.000
_cell.length_c   1.000
_cell.angle_alpha   90.00
_cell.angle_beta   90.00
_cell.angle_gamma   90.00
#
_symmetry.space_group_name_H-M   'P 1'
#
loop_
_entity.id
_entity.type
_entity.pdbx_description
1 polymer ?
#
loop_
_entity_poly.entity_id
_entity_poly.type
_entity_poly.pdbx_seq_one_letter_code
_entity_poly.pdbx_strand_id
1 'polypeptide(L)'
;MIHVAVITASYGFFGISFLLGLLTLAFMSAGNPSKVALLQPHIRELRIINEMSLHIGLYLLTAGIFLGAVWANESWGRYWGWDPKETWALITMVVYAFILHARFLPVLRSDYAFSVMSVLGLASVLMTYFGVNYYLSGLHSYGGGDTPPGLTAVFITYACVFALMIYAGYSQRRQ
;
A
#
# COMPACT_ATOMS: atom_id res chain seq x y z
N MET A 1 -22.02 -8.59 -4.05
CA MET A 1 -21.12 -8.61 -2.85
C MET A 1 -19.75 -9.25 -3.11
N ILE A 2 -19.57 -10.06 -4.17
CA ILE A 2 -18.29 -10.75 -4.47
C ILE A 2 -17.14 -9.74 -4.68
N HIS A 3 -17.36 -8.65 -5.43
CA HIS A 3 -16.33 -7.63 -5.68
C HIS A 3 -15.77 -7.03 -4.40
N VAL A 4 -16.61 -6.79 -3.37
CA VAL A 4 -16.16 -6.26 -2.08
C VAL A 4 -15.20 -7.23 -1.38
N ALA A 5 -15.52 -8.52 -1.39
CA ALA A 5 -14.66 -9.55 -0.80
C ALA A 5 -13.30 -9.62 -1.52
N VAL A 6 -13.29 -9.57 -2.85
CA VAL A 6 -12.07 -9.61 -3.66
C VAL A 6 -11.21 -8.35 -3.41
N ILE A 7 -11.82 -7.16 -3.38
CA ILE A 7 -11.12 -5.91 -3.07
C ILE A 7 -10.55 -5.94 -1.65
N THR A 8 -11.35 -6.39 -0.66
CA THR A 8 -10.87 -6.46 0.74
C THR A 8 -9.73 -7.47 0.88
N ALA A 9 -9.77 -8.60 0.18
CA ALA A 9 -8.66 -9.55 0.14
C ALA A 9 -7.38 -8.91 -0.42
N SER A 10 -7.48 -8.06 -1.46
CA SER A 10 -6.33 -7.33 -2.00
C SER A 10 -5.67 -6.43 -0.95
N TYR A 11 -6.46 -5.78 -0.09
CA TYR A 11 -5.96 -4.94 0.98
C TYR A 11 -5.15 -5.73 2.02
N GLY A 12 -5.52 -7.00 2.26
CA GLY A 12 -4.72 -7.91 3.09
C GLY A 12 -3.32 -8.13 2.55
N PHE A 13 -3.17 -8.34 1.24
CA PHE A 13 -1.85 -8.48 0.59
C PHE A 13 -1.05 -7.18 0.62
N PHE A 14 -1.68 -6.03 0.46
CA PHE A 14 -1.01 -4.73 0.62
C PHE A 14 -0.59 -4.48 2.07
N GLY A 15 -1.37 -4.94 3.04
CA GLY A 15 -0.99 -4.92 4.46
C GLY A 15 0.23 -5.81 4.75
N ILE A 16 0.29 -7.01 4.17
CA ILE A 16 1.47 -7.89 4.24
C ILE A 16 2.68 -7.18 3.63
N SER A 17 2.53 -6.57 2.45
CA SER A 17 3.59 -5.82 1.79
C SER A 17 4.12 -4.66 2.67
N PHE A 18 3.24 -3.93 3.34
CA PHE A 18 3.61 -2.89 4.30
C PHE A 18 4.48 -3.45 5.43
N LEU A 19 4.06 -4.57 6.05
CA LEU A 19 4.81 -5.20 7.15
C LEU A 19 6.19 -5.72 6.69
N LEU A 20 6.26 -6.33 5.51
CA LEU A 20 7.52 -6.80 4.92
C LEU A 20 8.44 -5.63 4.58
N GLY A 21 7.90 -4.52 4.08
CA GLY A 21 8.64 -3.28 3.84
C GLY A 21 9.21 -2.71 5.14
N LEU A 22 8.42 -2.64 6.21
CA LEU A 22 8.88 -2.20 7.53
C LEU A 22 9.99 -3.10 8.09
N LEU A 23 9.83 -4.41 7.99
CA LEU A 23 10.83 -5.37 8.46
C LEU A 23 12.15 -5.23 7.69
N THR A 24 12.07 -5.04 6.38
CA THR A 24 13.25 -4.78 5.54
C THR A 24 13.97 -3.48 5.95
N LEU A 25 13.22 -2.40 6.18
CA LEU A 25 13.78 -1.13 6.67
C LEU A 25 14.41 -1.27 8.06
N ALA A 26 13.80 -2.06 8.96
CA ALA A 26 14.35 -2.34 10.27
C ALA A 26 15.69 -3.11 10.17
N PHE A 27 15.79 -4.12 9.28
CA PHE A 27 17.07 -4.82 9.05
C PHE A 27 18.14 -3.90 8.48
N MET A 28 17.79 -3.01 7.56
CA MET A 28 18.70 -1.99 7.01
C MET A 28 19.13 -0.96 8.05
N SER A 29 18.36 -0.79 9.12
CA SER A 29 18.63 0.14 10.22
C SER A 29 19.59 -0.42 11.28
N ALA A 30 20.15 -1.62 11.12
CA ALA A 30 20.98 -2.29 12.12
C ALA A 30 22.30 -1.55 12.46
N GLY A 31 22.62 -0.45 11.77
CA GLY A 31 23.66 0.53 12.09
C GLY A 31 25.11 0.02 11.97
N ASN A 32 25.33 -1.28 11.91
CA ASN A 32 26.63 -1.93 11.77
C ASN A 32 26.74 -2.61 10.40
N PRO A 33 27.71 -2.21 9.53
CA PRO A 33 27.87 -2.80 8.20
C PRO A 33 27.99 -4.33 8.21
N SER A 34 28.69 -4.89 9.18
CA SER A 34 28.84 -6.34 9.31
C SER A 34 27.52 -7.05 9.61
N LYS A 35 26.66 -6.45 10.43
CA LYS A 35 25.32 -7.00 10.73
C LYS A 35 24.41 -6.89 9.52
N VAL A 36 24.44 -5.77 8.80
CA VAL A 36 23.64 -5.60 7.59
C VAL A 36 24.08 -6.59 6.50
N ALA A 37 25.39 -6.81 6.33
CA ALA A 37 25.92 -7.81 5.42
C ALA A 37 25.42 -9.22 5.76
N LEU A 38 25.34 -9.58 7.04
CA LEU A 38 24.77 -10.86 7.49
C LEU A 38 23.28 -10.97 7.19
N LEU A 39 22.55 -9.86 7.21
CA LEU A 39 21.10 -9.82 6.96
C LEU A 39 20.75 -9.71 5.46
N GLN A 40 21.70 -9.48 4.57
CA GLN A 40 21.45 -9.32 3.12
C GLN A 40 20.68 -10.47 2.47
N PRO A 41 20.93 -11.75 2.79
CA PRO A 41 20.11 -12.85 2.24
C PRO A 41 18.63 -12.70 2.64
N HIS A 42 18.36 -12.40 3.90
CA HIS A 42 16.98 -12.21 4.41
C HIS A 42 16.31 -10.99 3.80
N ILE A 43 17.04 -9.88 3.62
CA ILE A 43 16.52 -8.68 2.91
C ILE A 43 16.07 -9.04 1.50
N ARG A 44 16.86 -9.86 0.80
CA ARG A 44 16.52 -10.31 -0.56
C ARG A 44 15.29 -11.22 -0.58
N GLU A 45 15.19 -12.15 0.36
CA GLU A 45 14.01 -13.02 0.51
C GLU A 45 12.75 -12.21 0.82
N LEU A 46 12.82 -11.29 1.79
CA LEU A 46 11.71 -10.39 2.13
C LEU A 46 11.26 -9.57 0.93
N ARG A 47 12.20 -9.07 0.11
CA ARG A 47 11.89 -8.35 -1.12
C ARG A 47 11.10 -9.21 -2.10
N ILE A 48 11.52 -10.45 -2.33
CA ILE A 48 10.84 -11.38 -3.27
C ILE A 48 9.41 -11.66 -2.77
N ILE A 49 9.25 -11.99 -1.49
CA ILE A 49 7.92 -12.24 -0.89
C ILE A 49 7.04 -11.00 -0.98
N ASN A 50 7.61 -9.82 -0.72
CA ASN A 50 6.91 -8.54 -0.83
C ASN A 50 6.43 -8.27 -2.26
N GLU A 51 7.31 -8.46 -3.24
CA GLU A 51 6.97 -8.30 -4.66
C GLU A 51 5.85 -9.27 -5.09
N MET A 52 5.90 -10.52 -4.64
CA MET A 52 4.83 -11.50 -4.89
C MET A 52 3.51 -11.07 -4.25
N SER A 53 3.53 -10.60 -3.00
CA SER A 53 2.34 -10.08 -2.30
C SER A 53 1.72 -8.91 -3.06
N LEU A 54 2.54 -7.98 -3.55
CA LEU A 54 2.07 -6.84 -4.35
C LEU A 54 1.43 -7.29 -5.67
N HIS A 55 2.00 -8.28 -6.37
CA HIS A 55 1.40 -8.81 -7.60
C HIS A 55 0.02 -9.42 -7.33
N ILE A 56 -0.08 -10.29 -6.31
CA ILE A 56 -1.36 -10.91 -5.94
C ILE A 56 -2.38 -9.83 -5.55
N GLY A 57 -1.99 -8.88 -4.70
CA GLY A 57 -2.85 -7.78 -4.29
C GLY A 57 -3.33 -6.94 -5.47
N LEU A 58 -2.45 -6.61 -6.40
CA LEU A 58 -2.78 -5.82 -7.60
C LEU A 58 -3.73 -6.57 -8.55
N TYR A 59 -3.51 -7.87 -8.77
CA TYR A 59 -4.43 -8.68 -9.58
C TYR A 59 -5.82 -8.77 -8.95
N LEU A 60 -5.90 -9.01 -7.63
CA LEU A 60 -7.17 -9.05 -6.92
C LEU A 60 -7.87 -7.69 -6.94
N LEU A 61 -7.14 -6.59 -6.72
CA LEU A 61 -7.73 -5.25 -6.78
C LEU A 61 -8.28 -4.96 -8.17
N THR A 62 -7.51 -5.26 -9.21
CA THR A 62 -7.92 -5.06 -10.61
C THR A 62 -9.19 -5.88 -10.92
N ALA A 63 -9.18 -7.17 -10.61
CA ALA A 63 -10.36 -8.03 -10.79
C ALA A 63 -11.57 -7.51 -10.01
N GLY A 64 -11.35 -7.07 -8.76
CA GLY A 64 -12.37 -6.51 -7.90
C GLY A 64 -13.00 -5.22 -8.47
N ILE A 65 -12.18 -4.32 -9.06
CA ILE A 65 -12.67 -3.11 -9.73
C ILE A 65 -13.56 -3.47 -10.93
N PHE A 66 -13.15 -4.42 -11.77
CA PHE A 66 -13.96 -4.86 -12.91
C PHE A 66 -15.27 -5.51 -12.47
N LEU A 67 -15.24 -6.40 -11.47
CA LEU A 67 -16.45 -7.01 -10.89
C LEU A 67 -17.35 -5.94 -10.26
N GLY A 68 -16.76 -4.91 -9.63
CA GLY A 68 -17.50 -3.77 -9.09
C GLY A 68 -18.17 -2.94 -10.17
N ALA A 69 -17.52 -2.74 -11.31
CA ALA A 69 -18.08 -2.03 -12.46
C ALA A 69 -19.29 -2.78 -13.03
N VAL A 70 -19.21 -4.11 -13.15
CA VAL A 70 -20.38 -4.92 -13.58
C VAL A 70 -21.54 -4.77 -12.59
N TRP A 71 -21.26 -4.86 -11.30
CA TRP A 71 -22.28 -4.66 -10.27
C TRP A 71 -22.89 -3.25 -10.31
N ALA A 72 -22.07 -2.21 -10.54
CA ALA A 72 -22.52 -0.83 -10.66
C ALA A 72 -23.47 -0.63 -11.86
N ASN A 73 -23.18 -1.31 -12.98
CA ASN A 73 -24.08 -1.30 -14.13
C ASN A 73 -25.45 -1.91 -13.83
N GLU A 74 -25.49 -3.04 -13.14
CA GLU A 74 -26.74 -3.70 -12.72
C GLU A 74 -27.53 -2.86 -11.70
N SER A 75 -26.83 -2.17 -10.79
CA SER A 75 -27.45 -1.43 -9.68
C SER A 75 -27.84 0.00 -10.05
N TRP A 76 -27.04 0.66 -10.90
CA TRP A 76 -27.14 2.09 -11.22
C TRP A 76 -27.17 2.39 -12.71
N GLY A 77 -27.15 1.38 -13.59
CA GLY A 77 -27.21 1.53 -15.05
C GLY A 77 -25.94 2.10 -15.68
N ARG A 78 -24.79 2.04 -15.00
CA ARG A 78 -23.52 2.56 -15.50
C ARG A 78 -22.34 1.78 -14.92
N TYR A 79 -21.32 1.49 -15.72
CA TYR A 79 -20.13 0.78 -15.30
C TYR A 79 -19.17 1.62 -14.44
N TRP A 80 -19.17 2.94 -14.63
CA TRP A 80 -18.26 3.89 -13.98
C TRP A 80 -18.92 5.25 -13.84
N GLY A 81 -18.76 5.90 -12.71
CA GLY A 81 -19.39 7.19 -12.42
C GLY A 81 -18.47 8.22 -11.79
N TRP A 82 -17.17 7.93 -11.69
CA TRP A 82 -16.20 8.80 -11.00
C TRP A 82 -16.58 9.07 -9.54
N ASP A 83 -17.28 8.12 -8.92
CA ASP A 83 -17.54 8.16 -7.49
C ASP A 83 -16.19 8.18 -6.74
N PRO A 84 -16.09 8.87 -5.59
CA PRO A 84 -14.83 8.94 -4.83
C PRO A 84 -14.21 7.58 -4.55
N LYS A 85 -15.01 6.55 -4.29
CA LYS A 85 -14.51 5.20 -4.01
C LYS A 85 -13.96 4.51 -5.26
N GLU A 86 -14.61 4.67 -6.39
CA GLU A 86 -14.13 4.20 -7.70
C GLU A 86 -12.80 4.88 -8.05
N THR A 87 -12.77 6.20 -7.91
CA THR A 87 -11.58 7.03 -8.21
C THR A 87 -10.39 6.64 -7.32
N TRP A 88 -10.59 6.49 -6.02
CA TRP A 88 -9.52 6.11 -5.09
C TRP A 88 -9.09 4.65 -5.24
N ALA A 89 -9.99 3.74 -5.64
CA ALA A 89 -9.61 2.38 -6.01
C ALA A 89 -8.70 2.36 -7.24
N LEU A 90 -9.01 3.17 -8.25
CA LEU A 90 -8.16 3.36 -9.43
C LEU A 90 -6.80 3.98 -9.07
N ILE A 91 -6.77 5.02 -8.23
CA ILE A 91 -5.52 5.62 -7.74
C ILE A 91 -4.68 4.57 -7.02
N THR A 92 -5.28 3.76 -6.14
CA THR A 92 -4.59 2.69 -5.43
C THR A 92 -4.00 1.67 -6.40
N MET A 93 -4.75 1.26 -7.43
CA MET A 93 -4.27 0.36 -8.46
C MET A 93 -3.05 0.94 -9.19
N VAL A 94 -3.09 2.22 -9.57
CA VAL A 94 -1.98 2.92 -10.25
C VAL A 94 -0.76 3.05 -9.34
N VAL A 95 -0.95 3.36 -8.05
CA VAL A 95 0.15 3.44 -7.06
C VAL A 95 0.88 2.11 -6.97
N TYR A 96 0.18 0.99 -6.79
CA TYR A 96 0.83 -0.31 -6.69
C TYR A 96 1.39 -0.81 -8.02
N ALA A 97 0.76 -0.50 -9.14
CA ALA A 97 1.34 -0.73 -10.46
C ALA A 97 2.67 0.05 -10.61
N PHE A 98 2.71 1.31 -10.21
CA PHE A 98 3.94 2.10 -10.21
C PHE A 98 5.02 1.48 -9.32
N ILE A 99 4.71 1.06 -8.09
CA ILE A 99 5.68 0.43 -7.17
C ILE A 99 6.33 -0.80 -7.83
N LEU A 100 5.53 -1.67 -8.45
CA LEU A 100 6.02 -2.86 -9.14
C LEU A 100 6.90 -2.54 -10.36
N HIS A 101 6.61 -1.44 -11.06
CA HIS A 101 7.38 -1.01 -12.24
C HIS A 101 8.55 -0.09 -11.89
N ALA A 102 8.62 0.44 -10.68
CA ALA A 102 9.68 1.37 -10.25
C ALA A 102 11.09 0.77 -10.35
N ARG A 103 11.22 -0.57 -10.30
CA ARG A 103 12.50 -1.26 -10.51
C ARG A 103 13.16 -1.01 -11.87
N PHE A 104 12.39 -0.60 -12.87
CA PHE A 104 12.91 -0.24 -14.19
C PHE A 104 13.56 1.15 -14.22
N LEU A 105 13.33 1.95 -13.18
CA LEU A 105 13.95 3.26 -13.01
C LEU A 105 15.25 3.11 -12.19
N PRO A 106 16.43 3.48 -12.73
CA PRO A 106 17.73 3.30 -12.04
C PRO A 106 17.76 3.86 -10.63
N VAL A 107 17.09 4.99 -10.39
CA VAL A 107 17.02 5.67 -9.08
C VAL A 107 16.17 4.92 -8.05
N LEU A 108 15.16 4.16 -8.49
CA LEU A 108 14.17 3.51 -7.62
C LEU A 108 14.35 1.99 -7.51
N ARG A 109 15.33 1.40 -8.18
CA ARG A 109 15.54 -0.06 -8.21
C ARG A 109 16.12 -0.66 -6.91
N SER A 110 16.56 0.17 -5.97
CA SER A 110 17.17 -0.30 -4.72
C SER A 110 16.16 -0.97 -3.80
N ASP A 111 16.62 -1.91 -2.96
CA ASP A 111 15.79 -2.58 -1.95
C ASP A 111 15.21 -1.58 -0.95
N TYR A 112 15.99 -0.54 -0.62
CA TYR A 112 15.55 0.55 0.22
C TYR A 112 14.36 1.32 -0.41
N ALA A 113 14.51 1.77 -1.66
CA ALA A 113 13.47 2.52 -2.36
C ALA A 113 12.19 1.68 -2.51
N PHE A 114 12.33 0.40 -2.85
CA PHE A 114 11.19 -0.51 -2.96
C PHE A 114 10.47 -0.68 -1.62
N SER A 115 11.20 -0.87 -0.52
CA SER A 115 10.62 -1.00 0.82
C SER A 115 9.92 0.28 1.27
N VAL A 116 10.51 1.46 1.02
CA VAL A 116 9.89 2.75 1.29
C VAL A 116 8.57 2.91 0.50
N MET A 117 8.58 2.61 -0.79
CA MET A 117 7.39 2.69 -1.63
C MET A 117 6.29 1.71 -1.19
N SER A 118 6.66 0.48 -0.81
CA SER A 118 5.72 -0.52 -0.27
C SER A 118 5.04 -0.03 1.01
N VAL A 119 5.79 0.63 1.89
CA VAL A 119 5.26 1.20 3.13
C VAL A 119 4.35 2.39 2.86
N LEU A 120 4.76 3.31 1.99
CA LEU A 120 3.97 4.49 1.65
C LEU A 120 2.71 4.13 0.85
N GLY A 121 2.76 3.08 0.05
CA GLY A 121 1.63 2.62 -0.77
C GLY A 121 0.37 2.32 0.04
N LEU A 122 0.52 1.84 1.30
CA LEU A 122 -0.64 1.56 2.17
C LEU A 122 -1.50 2.81 2.44
N ALA A 123 -0.93 4.02 2.37
CA ALA A 123 -1.69 5.25 2.54
C ALA A 123 -2.83 5.38 1.51
N SER A 124 -2.63 4.91 0.27
CA SER A 124 -3.68 4.89 -0.75
C SER A 124 -4.84 3.95 -0.39
N VAL A 125 -4.53 2.79 0.20
CA VAL A 125 -5.55 1.85 0.70
C VAL A 125 -6.34 2.46 1.86
N LEU A 126 -5.64 3.07 2.82
CA LEU A 126 -6.28 3.74 3.95
C LEU A 126 -7.17 4.89 3.50
N MET A 127 -6.75 5.65 2.48
CA MET A 127 -7.57 6.70 1.90
C MET A 127 -8.80 6.12 1.19
N THR A 128 -8.66 5.02 0.44
CA THR A 128 -9.76 4.36 -0.25
C THR A 128 -10.78 3.79 0.74
N TYR A 129 -10.33 3.23 1.86
CA TYR A 129 -11.20 2.58 2.83
C TYR A 129 -11.77 3.55 3.87
N PHE A 130 -10.89 4.32 4.56
CA PHE A 130 -11.30 5.25 5.61
C PHE A 130 -11.56 6.66 5.06
N GLY A 131 -10.65 7.22 4.28
CA GLY A 131 -10.73 8.59 3.80
C GLY A 131 -12.00 8.86 3.02
N VAL A 132 -12.35 7.98 2.10
CA VAL A 132 -13.58 8.11 1.30
C VAL A 132 -14.81 8.01 2.18
N ASN A 133 -14.86 7.07 3.14
CA ASN A 133 -16.05 6.87 3.96
C ASN A 133 -16.33 8.02 4.93
N TYR A 134 -15.30 8.71 5.42
CA TYR A 134 -15.46 9.74 6.46
C TYR A 134 -15.38 11.18 5.94
N TYR A 135 -14.65 11.41 4.85
CA TYR A 135 -14.36 12.77 4.38
C TYR A 135 -14.96 13.10 3.01
N LEU A 136 -15.39 12.09 2.24
CA LEU A 136 -15.92 12.31 0.89
C LEU A 136 -17.35 11.79 0.79
N SER A 137 -18.21 12.54 0.10
CA SER A 137 -19.59 12.13 -0.19
C SER A 137 -19.69 11.45 -1.54
N GLY A 138 -20.39 10.33 -1.62
CA GLY A 138 -20.62 9.58 -2.86
C GLY A 138 -21.58 8.41 -2.66
N LEU A 139 -21.88 7.67 -3.72
CA LEU A 139 -22.79 6.53 -3.69
C LEU A 139 -22.30 5.38 -2.78
N HIS A 140 -21.00 5.32 -2.52
CA HIS A 140 -20.36 4.33 -1.68
C HIS A 140 -19.91 4.89 -0.30
N SER A 141 -20.35 6.09 0.07
CA SER A 141 -19.99 6.69 1.37
C SER A 141 -21.03 6.28 2.41
N TYR A 142 -20.61 5.49 3.39
CA TYR A 142 -21.50 4.97 4.45
C TYR A 142 -21.17 5.56 5.82
N GLY A 143 -20.15 6.40 5.94
CA GLY A 143 -19.75 7.08 7.18
C GLY A 143 -20.43 8.45 7.30
N GLY A 144 -21.04 8.73 8.43
CA GLY A 144 -21.60 10.06 8.71
C GLY A 144 -20.57 10.91 9.44
N GLY A 145 -20.00 11.92 8.83
CA GLY A 145 -19.40 13.14 9.38
C GLY A 145 -18.54 13.14 10.65
N ASP A 146 -18.46 12.04 11.38
CA ASP A 146 -17.66 11.92 12.60
C ASP A 146 -16.18 11.63 12.28
N THR A 147 -15.28 12.12 13.13
CA THR A 147 -13.86 11.80 12.99
C THR A 147 -13.63 10.30 13.14
N PRO A 148 -12.85 9.66 12.23
CA PRO A 148 -12.57 8.23 12.34
C PRO A 148 -11.96 7.88 13.68
N PRO A 149 -12.45 6.83 14.36
CA PRO A 149 -11.84 6.39 15.61
C PRO A 149 -10.37 5.99 15.34
N GLY A 150 -9.46 6.42 16.20
CA GLY A 150 -8.04 6.07 16.08
C GLY A 150 -7.21 6.93 15.13
N LEU A 151 -7.73 8.02 14.59
CA LEU A 151 -7.00 8.93 13.70
C LEU A 151 -5.65 9.37 14.27
N THR A 152 -5.61 9.70 15.57
CA THR A 152 -4.37 10.08 16.29
C THR A 152 -3.35 8.93 16.26
N ALA A 153 -3.78 7.69 16.47
CA ALA A 153 -2.89 6.52 16.40
C ALA A 153 -2.32 6.33 15.00
N VAL A 154 -3.11 6.56 13.95
CA VAL A 154 -2.65 6.52 12.56
C VAL A 154 -1.55 7.57 12.33
N PHE A 155 -1.73 8.81 12.78
CA PHE A 155 -0.70 9.85 12.63
C PHE A 155 0.58 9.52 13.39
N ILE A 156 0.49 9.02 14.63
CA ILE A 156 1.65 8.61 15.41
C ILE A 156 2.38 7.46 14.71
N THR A 157 1.66 6.45 14.22
CA THR A 157 2.24 5.32 13.50
C THR A 157 3.01 5.79 12.26
N TYR A 158 2.40 6.66 11.44
CA TYR A 158 3.09 7.19 10.26
C TYR A 158 4.29 8.06 10.62
N ALA A 159 4.24 8.83 11.70
CA ALA A 159 5.41 9.60 12.17
C ALA A 159 6.57 8.68 12.59
N CYS A 160 6.29 7.60 13.33
CA CYS A 160 7.30 6.60 13.70
C CYS A 160 7.87 5.88 12.47
N VAL A 161 7.02 5.51 11.52
CA VAL A 161 7.42 4.88 10.26
C VAL A 161 8.30 5.81 9.44
N PHE A 162 7.96 7.09 9.37
CA PHE A 162 8.74 8.10 8.66
C PHE A 162 10.13 8.30 9.29
N ALA A 163 10.20 8.33 10.63
CA ALA A 163 11.47 8.36 11.35
C ALA A 163 12.33 7.12 11.05
N LEU A 164 11.74 5.93 11.02
CA LEU A 164 12.44 4.69 10.64
C LEU A 164 12.98 4.76 9.21
N MET A 165 12.19 5.26 8.25
CA MET A 165 12.61 5.42 6.86
C MET A 165 13.82 6.36 6.73
N ILE A 166 13.77 7.51 7.40
CA ILE A 166 14.89 8.46 7.40
C ILE A 166 16.13 7.81 8.01
N TYR A 167 16.00 7.14 9.14
CA TYR A 167 17.11 6.48 9.82
C TYR A 167 17.71 5.35 8.98
N ALA A 168 16.89 4.51 8.35
CA ALA A 168 17.35 3.47 7.44
C ALA A 168 18.10 4.04 6.24
N GLY A 169 17.60 5.13 5.63
CA GLY A 169 18.25 5.83 4.54
C GLY A 169 19.60 6.44 4.93
N TYR A 170 19.68 7.00 6.14
CA TYR A 170 20.94 7.51 6.69
C TYR A 170 21.96 6.40 6.96
N SER A 171 21.51 5.27 7.54
CA SER A 171 22.33 4.09 7.77
C SER A 171 22.93 3.54 6.47
N GLN A 172 22.13 3.44 5.41
CA GLN A 172 22.57 2.96 4.09
C GLN A 172 23.63 3.87 3.45
N ARG A 173 23.59 5.19 3.67
CA ARG A 173 24.61 6.13 3.14
C ARG A 173 25.95 6.05 3.85
N ARG A 174 25.99 5.46 5.05
CA ARG A 174 27.21 5.31 5.86
C ARG A 174 27.91 3.98 5.66
N GLN A 175 27.31 3.06 4.96
CA GLN A 175 27.83 1.74 4.60
C GLN A 175 28.50 1.74 3.22
#